data_78b78585209ec55daded7b1113f9d3d6
#
_entry.id   78b78585209ec55daded7b1113f9d3d6
#
_cell.length_a   1.000
_cell.length_b   1.000
_cell.length_c   1.000
_cell.angle_alpha   90.00
_cell.angle_beta   90.00
_cell.angle_gamma   90.00
#
_symmetry.space_group_name_H-M   'P 1'
#
loop_
_entity.id
_entity.type
_entity.pdbx_description
1 polymer ?
#
loop_
_entity_poly.entity_id
_entity_poly.type
_entity_poly.pdbx_seq_one_letter_code
_entity_poly.pdbx_strand_id
1 'polypeptide(L)'
;MATYTLVKFKNMTPLHIGTGKENYDFSSSDLHSDTLSAALAALKMQVAEGDDLMSFLESFVVSSAFPFIGDRYFLPKPYGKINVGVVDADEYVVRKKLKKLRFVEIGLWNELIAGKKLTIRNWQLKGAFLLPSDFPEAKFIIPYKSQVNQRVSVSREDGKDAEPFFFEWTYFGANSGLY
;
A
#
# COMPACT_ATOMS: atom_id res chain seq x y z
N MET A 1 -15.22 1.69 -24.39
CA MET A 1 -14.96 1.60 -22.94
C MET A 1 -13.57 1.01 -22.77
N ALA A 2 -12.72 1.61 -21.95
CA ALA A 2 -11.44 1.02 -21.63
C ALA A 2 -11.67 -0.21 -20.71
N THR A 3 -11.02 -1.31 -21.03
CA THR A 3 -11.07 -2.54 -20.21
C THR A 3 -9.83 -2.57 -19.32
N TYR A 4 -10.02 -2.79 -18.03
CA TYR A 4 -8.95 -2.91 -17.07
C TYR A 4 -8.90 -4.33 -16.51
N THR A 5 -7.71 -4.82 -16.30
CA THR A 5 -7.47 -6.10 -15.63
C THR A 5 -7.03 -5.84 -14.20
N LEU A 6 -7.73 -6.43 -13.22
CA LEU A 6 -7.35 -6.36 -11.82
C LEU A 6 -6.36 -7.49 -11.52
N VAL A 7 -5.16 -7.11 -11.08
CA VAL A 7 -4.10 -8.05 -10.67
C VAL A 7 -3.94 -7.99 -9.15
N LYS A 8 -4.00 -9.15 -8.48
CA LYS A 8 -3.77 -9.27 -7.03
C LYS A 8 -2.41 -9.87 -6.74
N PHE A 9 -1.59 -9.17 -5.99
CA PHE A 9 -0.34 -9.69 -5.42
C PHE A 9 -0.66 -10.33 -4.06
N LYS A 10 -0.66 -11.65 -4.01
CA LYS A 10 -0.91 -12.44 -2.79
C LYS A 10 0.34 -13.19 -2.35
N ASN A 11 0.39 -13.54 -1.08
CA ASN A 11 1.49 -14.36 -0.51
C ASN A 11 2.87 -13.79 -0.84
N MET A 12 2.95 -12.46 -0.84
CA MET A 12 4.21 -11.77 -1.13
C MET A 12 5.24 -12.04 -0.03
N THR A 13 6.48 -12.22 -0.45
CA THR A 13 7.62 -12.09 0.45
C THR A 13 7.68 -10.66 1.00
N PRO A 14 8.35 -10.42 2.12
CA PRO A 14 8.53 -9.08 2.63
C PRO A 14 9.08 -8.14 1.56
N LEU A 15 8.47 -6.96 1.44
CA LEU A 15 8.89 -5.94 0.49
C LEU A 15 9.72 -4.86 1.20
N HIS A 16 10.73 -4.40 0.48
CA HIS A 16 11.39 -3.14 0.75
C HIS A 16 11.24 -2.24 -0.46
N ILE A 17 10.53 -1.13 -0.28
CA ILE A 17 10.33 -0.13 -1.32
C ILE A 17 11.13 1.10 -0.90
N GLY A 18 12.28 1.29 -1.53
CA GLY A 18 13.17 2.42 -1.25
C GLY A 18 12.50 3.76 -1.50
N THR A 19 12.79 4.75 -0.67
CA THR A 19 12.22 6.11 -0.77
C THR A 19 13.14 7.08 -1.51
N GLY A 20 14.15 6.57 -2.22
CA GLY A 20 15.14 7.37 -2.93
C GLY A 20 16.19 8.04 -2.04
N LYS A 21 16.16 7.78 -0.74
CA LYS A 21 17.20 8.17 0.21
C LYS A 21 18.20 7.02 0.34
N GLU A 22 19.46 7.32 0.56
CA GLU A 22 20.52 6.32 0.74
C GLU A 22 20.31 5.41 1.97
N ASN A 23 19.32 5.68 2.78
CA ASN A 23 18.99 4.96 4.00
C ASN A 23 18.00 3.82 3.72
N TYR A 24 18.40 2.60 4.04
CA TYR A 24 17.52 1.42 4.05
C TYR A 24 16.60 1.36 5.28
N ASP A 25 16.70 2.33 6.19
CA ASP A 25 15.96 2.40 7.45
C ASP A 25 14.45 2.56 7.25
N PHE A 26 14.03 3.00 6.06
CA PHE A 26 12.63 3.25 5.73
C PHE A 26 12.21 2.51 4.47
N SER A 27 11.10 1.79 4.58
CA SER A 27 10.41 1.21 3.45
C SER A 27 9.05 1.89 3.26
N SER A 28 8.76 2.34 2.04
CA SER A 28 7.41 2.78 1.71
C SER A 28 6.44 1.58 1.78
N SER A 29 5.23 1.83 2.27
CA SER A 29 4.11 0.90 2.11
C SER A 29 3.37 1.11 0.79
N ASP A 30 3.74 2.15 0.04
CA ASP A 30 3.07 2.56 -1.19
C ASP A 30 3.93 2.14 -2.38
N LEU A 31 3.40 1.23 -3.19
CA LEU A 31 4.02 0.81 -4.44
C LEU A 31 3.46 1.64 -5.58
N HIS A 32 4.22 2.66 -5.98
CA HIS A 32 3.82 3.58 -7.04
C HIS A 32 3.92 2.95 -8.42
N SER A 33 3.13 3.47 -9.38
CA SER A 33 3.06 2.96 -10.75
C SER A 33 4.40 3.01 -11.48
N ASP A 34 5.20 4.04 -11.26
CA ASP A 34 6.55 4.20 -11.83
C ASP A 34 7.51 3.13 -11.30
N THR A 35 7.50 2.87 -9.98
CA THR A 35 8.29 1.81 -9.36
C THR A 35 7.87 0.44 -9.88
N LEU A 36 6.56 0.20 -10.03
CA LEU A 36 6.04 -1.06 -10.57
C LEU A 36 6.43 -1.23 -12.04
N SER A 37 6.30 -0.18 -12.86
CA SER A 37 6.71 -0.19 -14.27
C SER A 37 8.20 -0.45 -14.42
N ALA A 38 9.03 0.18 -13.59
CA ALA A 38 10.47 -0.04 -13.59
C ALA A 38 10.84 -1.49 -13.20
N ALA A 39 10.14 -2.07 -12.21
CA ALA A 39 10.34 -3.47 -11.82
C ALA A 39 9.95 -4.44 -12.94
N LEU A 40 8.82 -4.18 -13.62
CA LEU A 40 8.39 -4.99 -14.78
C LEU A 40 9.39 -4.88 -15.93
N ALA A 41 9.91 -3.68 -16.21
CA ALA A 41 10.95 -3.47 -17.20
C ALA A 41 12.23 -4.25 -16.89
N ALA A 42 12.68 -4.18 -15.63
CA ALA A 42 13.86 -4.92 -15.19
C ALA A 42 13.70 -6.45 -15.33
N LEU A 43 12.52 -6.98 -14.95
CA LEU A 43 12.19 -8.39 -15.12
C LEU A 43 12.16 -8.79 -16.62
N LYS A 44 11.55 -7.96 -17.48
CA LYS A 44 11.51 -8.21 -18.92
C LYS A 44 12.89 -8.33 -19.50
N MET A 45 13.80 -7.43 -19.15
CA MET A 45 15.20 -7.45 -19.58
C MET A 45 15.96 -8.70 -19.14
N GLN A 46 15.62 -9.26 -17.97
CA GLN A 46 16.25 -10.49 -17.48
C GLN A 46 15.75 -11.76 -18.17
N VAL A 47 14.49 -11.76 -18.64
CA VAL A 47 13.84 -12.96 -19.18
C VAL A 47 13.95 -13.03 -20.71
N ALA A 48 14.00 -11.91 -21.39
CA ALA A 48 13.97 -11.82 -22.84
C ALA A 48 15.10 -10.91 -23.35
N GLU A 49 16.26 -11.52 -23.62
CA GLU A 49 17.36 -10.83 -24.25
C GLU A 49 16.99 -10.42 -25.67
N GLY A 50 17.22 -9.14 -26.01
CA GLY A 50 17.04 -8.62 -27.37
C GLY A 50 15.64 -8.08 -27.69
N ASP A 51 14.68 -8.16 -26.79
CA ASP A 51 13.35 -7.53 -26.97
C ASP A 51 13.45 -6.01 -26.87
N ASP A 52 12.61 -5.32 -27.66
CA ASP A 52 12.47 -3.87 -27.58
C ASP A 52 11.75 -3.47 -26.26
N LEU A 53 12.54 -2.98 -25.30
CA LEU A 53 12.05 -2.51 -24.01
C LEU A 53 11.06 -1.35 -24.15
N MET A 54 11.25 -0.47 -25.13
CA MET A 54 10.35 0.68 -25.34
C MET A 54 8.98 0.20 -25.79
N SER A 55 8.91 -0.69 -26.79
CA SER A 55 7.64 -1.30 -27.20
C SER A 55 6.94 -2.04 -26.06
N PHE A 56 7.69 -2.73 -25.19
CA PHE A 56 7.12 -3.36 -24.01
C PHE A 56 6.50 -2.33 -23.06
N LEU A 57 7.21 -1.26 -22.71
CA LEU A 57 6.71 -0.22 -21.81
C LEU A 57 5.50 0.53 -22.38
N GLU A 58 5.42 0.71 -23.68
CA GLU A 58 4.28 1.32 -24.36
C GLU A 58 3.06 0.39 -24.47
N SER A 59 3.23 -0.92 -24.28
CA SER A 59 2.17 -1.92 -24.46
C SER A 59 1.18 -1.99 -23.30
N PHE A 60 1.46 -1.37 -22.16
CA PHE A 60 0.60 -1.41 -20.97
C PHE A 60 0.58 -0.11 -20.20
N VAL A 61 -0.45 0.05 -19.39
CA VAL A 61 -0.57 1.11 -18.38
C VAL A 61 -0.92 0.45 -17.05
N VAL A 62 -0.17 0.77 -16.00
CA VAL A 62 -0.44 0.26 -14.64
C VAL A 62 -0.76 1.41 -13.71
N SER A 63 -1.66 1.16 -12.76
CA SER A 63 -1.88 2.05 -11.62
C SER A 63 -0.82 1.81 -10.54
N SER A 64 -0.72 2.71 -9.58
CA SER A 64 -0.13 2.38 -8.29
C SER A 64 -0.89 1.22 -7.65
N ALA A 65 -0.18 0.41 -6.85
CA ALA A 65 -0.79 -0.71 -6.18
C ALA A 65 -1.37 -0.29 -4.81
N PHE A 66 -2.57 -0.76 -4.51
CA PHE A 66 -3.32 -0.40 -3.31
C PHE A 66 -3.63 -1.64 -2.47
N PRO A 67 -3.86 -1.47 -1.15
CA PRO A 67 -4.12 -2.61 -0.28
C PRO A 67 -5.48 -3.26 -0.52
N PHE A 68 -5.53 -4.58 -0.31
CA PHE A 68 -6.78 -5.33 -0.18
C PHE A 68 -6.78 -6.22 1.06
N ILE A 69 -7.96 -6.57 1.56
CA ILE A 69 -8.19 -7.52 2.66
C ILE A 69 -9.29 -8.48 2.22
N GLY A 70 -8.97 -9.74 1.99
CA GLY A 70 -9.91 -10.70 1.41
C GLY A 70 -10.38 -10.26 0.02
N ASP A 71 -11.68 -9.99 -0.10
CA ASP A 71 -12.29 -9.47 -1.34
C ASP A 71 -12.69 -7.99 -1.21
N ARG A 72 -12.15 -7.29 -0.23
CA ARG A 72 -12.35 -5.84 -0.06
C ARG A 72 -11.12 -5.08 -0.54
N TYR A 73 -11.35 -4.14 -1.43
CA TYR A 73 -10.35 -3.30 -2.08
C TYR A 73 -10.39 -1.91 -1.50
N PHE A 74 -9.23 -1.31 -1.32
CA PHE A 74 -9.10 0.02 -0.74
C PHE A 74 -8.39 0.96 -1.70
N LEU A 75 -8.93 2.15 -1.85
CA LEU A 75 -8.32 3.23 -2.63
C LEU A 75 -7.83 4.34 -1.70
N PRO A 76 -6.85 5.14 -2.12
CA PRO A 76 -6.41 6.30 -1.36
C PRO A 76 -7.60 7.21 -1.03
N LYS A 77 -7.61 7.75 0.17
CA LYS A 77 -8.61 8.74 0.57
C LYS A 77 -8.66 9.87 -0.48
N PRO A 78 -9.86 10.26 -0.97
CA PRO A 78 -9.99 11.37 -1.89
C PRO A 78 -9.33 12.64 -1.36
N TYR A 79 -8.69 13.39 -2.24
CA TYR A 79 -8.05 14.65 -1.89
C TYR A 79 -9.08 15.68 -1.43
N GLY A 80 -8.75 16.43 -0.39
CA GLY A 80 -9.62 17.46 0.15
C GLY A 80 -10.49 17.00 1.34
N LYS A 81 -11.53 17.77 1.61
CA LYS A 81 -12.45 17.52 2.72
C LYS A 81 -13.45 16.45 2.36
N ILE A 82 -13.40 15.32 3.06
CA ILE A 82 -14.39 14.25 2.92
C ILE A 82 -15.60 14.52 3.83
N ASN A 83 -16.81 14.22 3.33
CA ASN A 83 -18.05 14.44 4.05
C ASN A 83 -18.44 13.16 4.83
N VAL A 84 -17.87 13.00 6.03
CA VAL A 84 -18.07 11.82 6.89
C VAL A 84 -18.57 12.27 8.25
N GLY A 85 -19.73 11.75 8.68
CA GLY A 85 -20.26 11.86 10.03
C GLY A 85 -20.14 10.55 10.79
N VAL A 86 -19.77 10.59 12.06
CA VAL A 86 -19.67 9.42 12.95
C VAL A 86 -20.73 9.57 14.03
N VAL A 87 -21.55 8.53 14.22
CA VAL A 87 -22.75 8.62 15.08
C VAL A 87 -22.52 8.23 16.55
N ASP A 88 -21.43 7.51 16.83
CA ASP A 88 -21.17 6.89 18.13
C ASP A 88 -19.80 7.27 18.73
N ALA A 89 -19.31 8.46 18.43
CA ALA A 89 -18.06 8.96 18.98
C ALA A 89 -18.02 10.47 19.08
N ASP A 90 -17.19 10.94 20.01
CA ASP A 90 -16.87 12.35 20.20
C ASP A 90 -16.16 12.95 18.98
N GLU A 91 -16.49 14.19 18.65
CA GLU A 91 -15.97 14.90 17.46
C GLU A 91 -14.41 14.98 17.46
N TYR A 92 -13.81 15.16 18.62
CA TYR A 92 -12.35 15.24 18.73
C TYR A 92 -11.68 13.90 18.41
N VAL A 93 -12.24 12.78 18.89
CA VAL A 93 -11.78 11.43 18.60
C VAL A 93 -11.89 11.14 17.11
N VAL A 94 -13.05 11.51 16.52
CA VAL A 94 -13.30 11.36 15.07
C VAL A 94 -12.29 12.14 14.25
N ARG A 95 -12.04 13.40 14.58
CA ARG A 95 -11.05 14.25 13.87
C ARG A 95 -9.65 13.62 13.88
N LYS A 96 -9.21 13.07 15.02
CA LYS A 96 -7.92 12.36 15.12
C LYS A 96 -7.84 11.15 14.21
N LYS A 97 -8.91 10.33 14.17
CA LYS A 97 -8.98 9.15 13.32
C LYS A 97 -9.01 9.53 11.84
N LEU A 98 -9.81 10.52 11.45
CA LEU A 98 -9.89 11.00 10.05
C LEU A 98 -8.57 11.60 9.55
N LYS A 99 -7.76 12.21 10.42
CA LYS A 99 -6.41 12.67 10.05
C LYS A 99 -5.46 11.52 9.71
N LYS A 100 -5.63 10.35 10.35
CA LYS A 100 -4.82 9.14 10.11
C LYS A 100 -5.35 8.30 8.94
N LEU A 101 -6.56 8.60 8.46
CA LEU A 101 -7.19 7.87 7.38
C LEU A 101 -6.40 8.07 6.07
N ARG A 102 -5.96 6.97 5.47
CA ARG A 102 -5.25 6.94 4.19
C ARG A 102 -6.04 6.20 3.12
N PHE A 103 -6.78 5.16 3.49
CA PHE A 103 -7.44 4.26 2.58
C PHE A 103 -8.92 4.13 2.90
N VAL A 104 -9.74 4.11 1.85
CA VAL A 104 -11.20 3.97 1.93
C VAL A 104 -11.62 2.78 1.08
N GLU A 105 -12.48 1.92 1.61
CA GLU A 105 -13.03 0.82 0.83
C GLU A 105 -13.76 1.32 -0.41
N ILE A 106 -13.65 0.62 -1.53
CA ILE A 106 -14.02 1.09 -2.87
C ILE A 106 -15.51 1.48 -2.99
N GLY A 107 -16.41 0.80 -2.29
CA GLY A 107 -17.84 1.15 -2.28
C GLY A 107 -18.06 2.51 -1.61
N LEU A 108 -17.47 2.72 -0.45
CA LEU A 108 -17.52 3.99 0.28
C LEU A 108 -16.77 5.10 -0.46
N TRP A 109 -15.69 4.76 -1.14
CA TRP A 109 -14.93 5.69 -1.96
C TRP A 109 -15.77 6.24 -3.11
N ASN A 110 -16.51 5.38 -3.81
CA ASN A 110 -17.44 5.80 -4.88
C ASN A 110 -18.53 6.73 -4.36
N GLU A 111 -19.06 6.48 -3.16
CA GLU A 111 -20.05 7.36 -2.54
C GLU A 111 -19.45 8.74 -2.20
N LEU A 112 -18.23 8.78 -1.69
CA LEU A 112 -17.53 10.04 -1.39
C LEU A 112 -17.26 10.86 -2.66
N ILE A 113 -16.81 10.23 -3.74
CA ILE A 113 -16.59 10.93 -5.03
C ILE A 113 -17.90 11.44 -5.63
N ALA A 114 -19.00 10.71 -5.44
CA ALA A 114 -20.34 11.18 -5.83
C ALA A 114 -20.86 12.31 -4.94
N GLY A 115 -20.07 12.82 -3.97
CA GLY A 115 -20.44 13.93 -3.09
C GLY A 115 -21.41 13.54 -1.97
N LYS A 116 -21.66 12.25 -1.77
CA LYS A 116 -22.57 11.80 -0.70
C LYS A 116 -21.93 12.00 0.67
N LYS A 117 -22.79 12.31 1.66
CA LYS A 117 -22.39 12.28 3.06
C LYS A 117 -22.43 10.85 3.59
N LEU A 118 -21.29 10.34 4.01
CA LEU A 118 -21.22 9.04 4.69
C LEU A 118 -21.60 9.19 6.16
N THR A 119 -22.46 8.31 6.64
CA THR A 119 -22.75 8.15 8.07
C THR A 119 -22.20 6.81 8.53
N ILE A 120 -21.17 6.83 9.37
CA ILE A 120 -20.42 5.64 9.79
C ILE A 120 -20.40 5.52 11.30
N ARG A 121 -20.02 4.35 11.80
CA ARG A 121 -19.73 4.09 13.21
C ARG A 121 -18.23 4.18 13.46
N ASN A 122 -17.87 4.49 14.70
CA ASN A 122 -16.46 4.68 15.10
C ASN A 122 -15.57 3.45 14.83
N TRP A 123 -16.12 2.24 14.96
CA TRP A 123 -15.38 1.00 14.71
C TRP A 123 -14.94 0.84 13.25
N GLN A 124 -15.64 1.46 12.29
CA GLN A 124 -15.29 1.42 10.87
C GLN A 124 -13.97 2.17 10.56
N LEU A 125 -13.55 3.07 11.46
CA LEU A 125 -12.26 3.76 11.37
C LEU A 125 -11.18 2.96 12.11
N LYS A 126 -10.48 2.08 11.40
CA LYS A 126 -9.41 1.21 11.94
C LYS A 126 -8.03 1.65 11.41
N GLY A 127 -7.29 2.38 12.25
CA GLY A 127 -5.96 2.88 11.86
C GLY A 127 -6.03 3.80 10.65
N ALA A 128 -5.41 3.39 9.55
CA ALA A 128 -5.40 4.11 8.28
C ALA A 128 -6.57 3.75 7.34
N PHE A 129 -7.52 2.90 7.77
CA PHE A 129 -8.55 2.33 6.91
C PHE A 129 -9.97 2.73 7.33
N LEU A 130 -10.81 3.01 6.33
CA LEU A 130 -12.26 3.14 6.49
C LEU A 130 -12.93 1.88 5.91
N LEU A 131 -13.62 1.14 6.78
CA LEU A 131 -14.26 -0.14 6.49
C LEU A 131 -15.75 0.05 6.20
N PRO A 132 -16.35 -0.78 5.33
CA PRO A 132 -17.79 -0.78 5.11
C PRO A 132 -18.52 -1.38 6.32
N SER A 133 -19.80 -1.07 6.46
CA SER A 133 -20.63 -1.48 7.63
C SER A 133 -20.84 -3.00 7.73
N ASP A 134 -20.76 -3.71 6.61
CA ASP A 134 -20.88 -5.17 6.51
C ASP A 134 -19.54 -5.91 6.73
N PHE A 135 -18.45 -5.18 6.97
CA PHE A 135 -17.17 -5.80 7.29
C PHE A 135 -17.21 -6.40 8.70
N PRO A 136 -16.87 -7.70 8.87
CA PRO A 136 -16.86 -8.31 10.20
C PRO A 136 -15.71 -7.74 11.04
N GLU A 137 -16.03 -6.89 12.02
CA GLU A 137 -15.03 -6.15 12.81
C GLU A 137 -13.96 -7.06 13.41
N ALA A 138 -14.36 -8.22 13.94
CA ALA A 138 -13.44 -9.18 14.55
C ALA A 138 -12.45 -9.81 13.54
N LYS A 139 -12.71 -9.71 12.25
CA LYS A 139 -11.82 -10.23 11.19
C LYS A 139 -10.88 -9.17 10.61
N PHE A 140 -10.94 -7.93 11.10
CA PHE A 140 -10.03 -6.92 10.63
C PHE A 140 -8.62 -7.15 11.16
N ILE A 141 -7.72 -7.43 10.27
CA ILE A 141 -6.27 -7.48 10.51
C ILE A 141 -5.65 -6.39 9.65
N ILE A 142 -4.74 -5.60 10.23
CA ILE A 142 -3.98 -4.62 9.46
C ILE A 142 -3.29 -5.35 8.30
N PRO A 143 -3.52 -4.92 7.03
CA PRO A 143 -3.08 -5.68 5.88
C PRO A 143 -1.57 -5.80 5.75
N TYR A 144 -0.82 -4.89 6.34
CA TYR A 144 0.65 -4.92 6.35
C TYR A 144 1.22 -4.34 7.64
N LYS A 145 2.42 -4.76 8.00
CA LYS A 145 3.21 -4.25 9.13
C LYS A 145 4.65 -4.03 8.69
N SER A 146 5.22 -2.93 9.13
CA SER A 146 6.66 -2.70 8.98
C SER A 146 7.42 -3.27 10.16
N GLN A 147 8.61 -3.80 9.87
CA GLN A 147 9.56 -4.27 10.87
C GLN A 147 10.97 -3.84 10.47
N VAL A 148 11.63 -3.16 11.40
CA VAL A 148 13.04 -2.78 11.25
C VAL A 148 13.92 -3.89 11.82
N ASN A 149 14.87 -4.34 11.02
CA ASN A 149 15.87 -5.34 11.41
C ASN A 149 17.26 -4.72 11.33
N GLN A 150 18.07 -4.94 12.37
CA GLN A 150 19.47 -4.61 12.33
C GLN A 150 20.24 -5.67 11.54
N ARG A 151 21.12 -5.23 10.66
CA ARG A 151 22.05 -6.05 9.88
C ARG A 151 23.45 -5.51 10.01
N VAL A 152 24.41 -6.28 9.56
CA VAL A 152 25.83 -5.89 9.59
C VAL A 152 26.39 -6.02 8.17
N SER A 153 26.98 -4.95 7.68
CA SER A 153 27.78 -4.96 6.46
C SER A 153 29.20 -5.37 6.83
N VAL A 154 29.68 -6.48 6.26
CA VAL A 154 31.05 -6.96 6.45
C VAL A 154 31.81 -6.62 5.19
N SER A 155 32.84 -5.78 5.30
CA SER A 155 33.75 -5.49 4.20
C SER A 155 34.48 -6.77 3.78
N ARG A 156 34.72 -6.90 2.46
CA ARG A 156 35.63 -7.96 1.93
C ARG A 156 37.11 -7.55 1.97
N GLU A 157 37.37 -6.29 2.35
CA GLU A 157 38.73 -5.78 2.49
C GLU A 157 39.21 -6.03 3.93
N ASP A 158 40.43 -6.56 4.05
CA ASP A 158 41.05 -6.83 5.35
C ASP A 158 41.27 -5.52 6.12
N GLY A 159 40.94 -5.54 7.42
CA GLY A 159 41.17 -4.40 8.33
C GLY A 159 40.06 -3.36 8.38
N LYS A 160 38.93 -3.57 7.70
CA LYS A 160 37.74 -2.73 7.86
C LYS A 160 36.78 -3.36 8.88
N ASP A 161 36.31 -2.53 9.80
CA ASP A 161 35.32 -2.92 10.80
C ASP A 161 33.95 -3.21 10.13
N ALA A 162 33.20 -4.09 10.78
CA ALA A 162 31.84 -4.37 10.38
C ALA A 162 30.91 -3.21 10.78
N GLU A 163 30.14 -2.68 9.82
CA GLU A 163 29.24 -1.55 10.06
C GLU A 163 27.79 -2.01 10.22
N PRO A 164 27.14 -1.72 11.36
CA PRO A 164 25.73 -2.02 11.53
C PRO A 164 24.89 -1.08 10.68
N PHE A 165 23.84 -1.60 10.04
CA PHE A 165 22.82 -0.83 9.37
C PHE A 165 21.44 -1.39 9.67
N PHE A 166 20.41 -0.54 9.52
CA PHE A 166 19.03 -0.93 9.71
C PHE A 166 18.37 -1.14 8.36
N PHE A 167 17.41 -2.08 8.34
CA PHE A 167 16.68 -2.42 7.14
C PHE A 167 15.21 -2.64 7.49
N GLU A 168 14.31 -1.83 6.93
CA GLU A 168 12.88 -1.97 7.14
C GLU A 168 12.24 -2.86 6.07
N TRP A 169 11.42 -3.79 6.52
CA TRP A 169 10.61 -4.66 5.68
C TRP A 169 9.14 -4.43 5.92
N THR A 170 8.35 -4.45 4.84
CA THR A 170 6.89 -4.48 4.90
C THR A 170 6.40 -5.90 4.70
N TYR A 171 5.71 -6.44 5.72
CA TYR A 171 5.11 -7.78 5.73
C TYR A 171 3.62 -7.68 5.52
N PHE A 172 3.07 -8.54 4.67
CA PHE A 172 1.64 -8.61 4.42
C PHE A 172 1.01 -9.75 5.20
N GLY A 173 -0.19 -9.51 5.73
CA GLY A 173 -0.97 -10.52 6.48
C GLY A 173 -1.58 -11.58 5.56
N ALA A 174 -2.00 -12.69 6.16
CA ALA A 174 -2.78 -13.69 5.45
C ALA A 174 -4.06 -13.05 4.86
N ASN A 175 -4.44 -13.42 3.65
CA ASN A 175 -5.57 -12.85 2.90
C ASN A 175 -5.50 -11.35 2.64
N SER A 176 -4.32 -10.77 2.69
CA SER A 176 -4.09 -9.37 2.32
C SER A 176 -2.91 -9.24 1.36
N GLY A 177 -2.79 -8.08 0.74
CA GLY A 177 -1.74 -7.78 -0.21
C GLY A 177 -2.00 -6.48 -0.93
N LEU A 178 -1.46 -6.36 -2.14
CA LEU A 178 -1.65 -5.24 -3.05
C LEU A 178 -2.40 -5.68 -4.31
N TYR A 179 -3.15 -4.74 -4.94
CA TYR A 179 -3.82 -4.98 -6.24
C TYR A 179 -3.60 -3.80 -7.17
#